data_990d83fa05337029bcd43f115dafd11b
#
_entry.id   990d83fa05337029bcd43f115dafd11b
#
_cell.length_a   1.000
_cell.length_b   1.000
_cell.length_c   1.000
_cell.angle_alpha   90.00
_cell.angle_beta   90.00
_cell.angle_gamma   90.00
#
_symmetry.space_group_name_H-M   'P 1'
#
loop_
_entity.id
_entity.type
_entity.pdbx_description
1 polymer ?
#
loop_
_entity_poly.entity_id
_entity_poly.type
_entity_poly.pdbx_seq_one_letter_code
_entity_poly.pdbx_strand_id
1 'polypeptide(L)'
;MKFSLAVVLSALLATGAIGLKAQDQQAAQQKPPDNYTGIVVEPDQELFATMCALDAAGFAADEGTLSEMPSRLALREDMLKMQGPATEALRAFYRDHLLADPGETLSRYITFSLVIGPPPRFDFQVNREVLPPDALALQGFREILAAFYQEARLDLQWAKVQPEYERAAAMYQPPVRKIVFATNGYLRELLKPVYNRSFTVNVEPLVGARTNFRNNGDHYAIVVGAPSQLPVDQIRHAYLHFMLDPLPLRFRKQVESKRALLLIASRAPRLPEEYRQDFLAFADECFVKSVELRLRRLPPPQLEAAMADADQSGFILVRPFVAQLQKFEKAEPAMSYYFPDLIAAIDVPSEQKRLQAVKFAPENPVLEPKPQDDSEASDLDRLLAQGDREIALQNAEAASATFESVLAKYPGQPKAEYGLAIASVMAGNAERAEQLFAKLVSVPAPQASVAGKPDDAADPSILSWSHVYLGRIHDLEGERDAAVHEYLGALAVEGAPEAARVAAQRGVDEPYKARAHSNAGEYKNQNGNQQQHP
;
A
#
# COMPACT_ATOMS: atom_id res chain seq x y z
N MET A 1 -18.94 54.95 57.72
CA MET A 1 -19.29 53.70 57.07
C MET A 1 -18.77 53.71 55.63
N LYS A 2 -17.51 53.47 55.43
CA LYS A 2 -16.87 53.28 54.10
C LYS A 2 -15.70 52.28 54.31
N PHE A 3 -16.04 51.03 54.49
CA PHE A 3 -15.09 49.92 54.45
C PHE A 3 -15.92 48.68 54.16
N SER A 4 -15.99 48.20 52.93
CA SER A 4 -16.30 46.81 52.59
C SER A 4 -16.55 46.56 51.07
N LEU A 5 -15.98 47.40 50.18
CA LEU A 5 -16.14 47.12 48.74
C LEU A 5 -14.83 46.76 48.01
N ALA A 6 -13.67 46.95 48.69
CA ALA A 6 -12.37 46.69 48.08
C ALA A 6 -11.86 45.25 48.25
N VAL A 7 -12.40 44.50 49.22
CA VAL A 7 -11.94 43.13 49.49
C VAL A 7 -12.64 42.07 48.63
N VAL A 8 -13.86 42.32 48.17
CA VAL A 8 -14.63 41.38 47.31
C VAL A 8 -14.15 41.39 45.85
N LEU A 9 -13.60 42.54 45.40
CA LEU A 9 -13.11 42.65 44.02
C LEU A 9 -11.76 41.98 43.80
N SER A 10 -10.96 41.85 44.85
CA SER A 10 -9.64 41.20 44.77
C SER A 10 -9.71 39.66 44.77
N ALA A 11 -10.77 39.07 45.30
CA ALA A 11 -10.99 37.61 45.31
C ALA A 11 -11.52 37.07 43.97
N LEU A 12 -12.29 37.91 43.23
CA LEU A 12 -12.82 37.54 41.91
C LEU A 12 -11.78 37.63 40.80
N LEU A 13 -10.76 38.47 40.95
CA LEU A 13 -9.65 38.56 39.99
C LEU A 13 -8.64 37.43 40.13
N ALA A 14 -8.48 36.85 41.33
CA ALA A 14 -7.55 35.74 41.56
C ALA A 14 -8.09 34.38 41.03
N THR A 15 -9.40 34.15 41.05
CA THR A 15 -10.01 32.94 40.53
C THR A 15 -10.12 32.95 38.99
N GLY A 16 -10.25 34.12 38.37
CA GLY A 16 -10.26 34.24 36.89
C GLY A 16 -8.86 34.01 36.28
N ALA A 17 -7.80 34.43 36.98
CA ALA A 17 -6.43 34.25 36.48
C ALA A 17 -5.93 32.80 36.57
N ILE A 18 -6.43 32.02 37.55
CA ILE A 18 -6.06 30.59 37.68
C ILE A 18 -6.83 29.76 36.61
N GLY A 19 -8.08 30.11 36.31
CA GLY A 19 -8.83 29.42 35.24
C GLY A 19 -8.26 29.68 33.83
N LEU A 20 -7.83 30.91 33.55
CA LEU A 20 -7.20 31.27 32.28
C LEU A 20 -5.83 30.62 32.11
N LYS A 21 -5.00 30.53 33.15
CA LYS A 21 -3.70 29.83 33.09
C LYS A 21 -3.84 28.32 32.94
N ALA A 22 -4.88 27.70 33.50
CA ALA A 22 -5.14 26.27 33.32
C ALA A 22 -5.65 25.94 31.91
N GLN A 23 -6.48 26.80 31.32
CA GLN A 23 -6.93 26.66 29.93
C GLN A 23 -5.79 26.93 28.92
N ASP A 24 -4.97 27.93 29.17
CA ASP A 24 -3.78 28.19 28.32
C ASP A 24 -2.71 27.10 28.46
N GLN A 25 -2.56 26.45 29.62
CA GLN A 25 -1.66 25.33 29.79
C GLN A 25 -2.20 24.02 29.18
N GLN A 26 -3.50 23.81 29.13
CA GLN A 26 -4.09 22.69 28.38
C GLN A 26 -4.06 22.93 26.87
N ALA A 27 -4.25 24.17 26.43
CA ALA A 27 -4.10 24.54 25.01
C ALA A 27 -2.64 24.50 24.53
N ALA A 28 -1.68 24.76 25.41
CA ALA A 28 -0.23 24.70 25.10
C ALA A 28 0.34 23.27 25.08
N GLN A 29 -0.39 22.25 25.55
CA GLN A 29 0.02 20.85 25.55
C GLN A 29 -0.61 20.01 24.41
N GLN A 30 -1.59 20.56 23.71
CA GLN A 30 -2.01 19.96 22.44
C GLN A 30 -1.05 20.47 21.37
N LYS A 31 -0.02 19.65 21.05
CA LYS A 31 0.69 19.78 19.79
C LYS A 31 -0.38 19.91 18.71
N PRO A 32 -0.38 20.99 17.90
CA PRO A 32 -1.35 21.07 16.81
C PRO A 32 -1.20 19.80 16.00
N PRO A 33 -2.30 19.13 15.60
CA PRO A 33 -2.17 17.96 14.76
C PRO A 33 -1.35 18.37 13.53
N ASP A 34 -0.35 17.58 13.18
CA ASP A 34 0.51 17.79 12.01
C ASP A 34 -0.29 17.79 10.68
N ASN A 35 -1.61 17.79 10.75
CA ASN A 35 -2.60 17.66 9.68
C ASN A 35 -3.29 18.99 9.31
N TYR A 36 -2.53 20.03 9.04
CA TYR A 36 -3.09 21.27 8.44
C TYR A 36 -3.65 21.09 7.02
N THR A 37 -3.50 19.90 6.43
CA THR A 37 -3.79 19.69 5.00
C THR A 37 -5.02 18.82 4.72
N GLY A 38 -5.65 18.20 5.72
CA GLY A 38 -6.72 17.21 5.49
C GLY A 38 -6.23 15.91 4.85
N ILE A 39 -4.91 15.70 4.84
CA ILE A 39 -4.27 14.51 4.27
C ILE A 39 -3.62 13.75 5.41
N VAL A 40 -4.00 12.48 5.57
CA VAL A 40 -3.56 11.62 6.65
C VAL A 40 -2.89 10.38 6.05
N VAL A 41 -1.80 9.93 6.67
CA VAL A 41 -1.14 8.64 6.38
C VAL A 41 -1.00 7.92 7.70
N GLU A 42 -1.80 6.91 7.90
CA GLU A 42 -1.88 6.21 9.19
C GLU A 42 -2.32 4.75 9.02
N PRO A 43 -2.02 3.88 9.99
CA PRO A 43 -2.70 2.61 10.13
C PRO A 43 -4.12 2.84 10.67
N ASP A 44 -5.02 1.94 10.34
CA ASP A 44 -6.42 2.02 10.71
C ASP A 44 -6.83 0.74 11.48
N GLN A 45 -7.31 0.90 12.70
CA GLN A 45 -7.62 -0.22 13.58
C GLN A 45 -8.91 -0.93 13.17
N GLU A 46 -9.83 -0.23 12.54
CA GLU A 46 -11.08 -0.76 11.99
C GLU A 46 -10.79 -1.67 10.77
N LEU A 47 -9.89 -1.21 9.90
CA LEU A 47 -9.37 -2.03 8.80
C LEU A 47 -8.61 -3.26 9.31
N PHE A 48 -7.70 -3.07 10.28
CA PHE A 48 -6.98 -4.17 10.90
C PHE A 48 -7.93 -5.25 11.45
N ALA A 49 -8.94 -4.85 12.21
CA ALA A 49 -9.90 -5.78 12.78
C ALA A 49 -10.70 -6.52 11.69
N THR A 50 -11.10 -5.80 10.64
CA THR A 50 -11.82 -6.38 9.51
C THR A 50 -10.93 -7.34 8.72
N MET A 51 -9.67 -7.00 8.48
CA MET A 51 -8.74 -7.88 7.77
C MET A 51 -8.42 -9.14 8.58
N CYS A 52 -8.23 -9.04 9.90
CA CYS A 52 -8.11 -10.20 10.77
C CYS A 52 -9.36 -11.10 10.71
N ALA A 53 -10.55 -10.51 10.66
CA ALA A 53 -11.79 -11.24 10.51
C ALA A 53 -11.86 -11.96 9.15
N LEU A 54 -11.48 -11.32 8.07
CA LEU A 54 -11.41 -11.93 6.75
C LEU A 54 -10.40 -13.10 6.70
N ASP A 55 -9.21 -12.93 7.27
CA ASP A 55 -8.23 -14.00 7.38
C ASP A 55 -8.78 -15.19 8.18
N ALA A 56 -9.47 -14.96 9.31
CA ALA A 56 -10.12 -16.01 10.10
C ALA A 56 -11.27 -16.71 9.34
N ALA A 57 -11.90 -15.99 8.41
CA ALA A 57 -12.92 -16.55 7.52
C ALA A 57 -12.35 -17.33 6.34
N GLY A 58 -11.03 -17.30 6.12
CA GLY A 58 -10.34 -18.01 5.05
C GLY A 58 -10.13 -17.17 3.78
N PHE A 59 -10.23 -15.83 3.87
CA PHE A 59 -9.83 -14.97 2.78
C PHE A 59 -8.32 -15.13 2.52
N ALA A 60 -7.95 -15.35 1.26
CA ALA A 60 -6.56 -15.38 0.85
C ALA A 60 -6.21 -14.09 0.09
N ALA A 61 -5.53 -13.15 0.75
CA ALA A 61 -4.93 -12.03 0.04
C ALA A 61 -3.81 -12.55 -0.88
N ASP A 62 -3.64 -11.91 -2.04
CA ASP A 62 -2.53 -12.23 -2.95
C ASP A 62 -1.19 -12.16 -2.21
N GLU A 63 -0.53 -13.30 -2.07
CA GLU A 63 0.75 -13.43 -1.36
C GLU A 63 1.95 -13.00 -2.23
N GLY A 64 1.70 -12.47 -3.43
CA GLY A 64 2.67 -12.25 -4.50
C GLY A 64 3.87 -11.35 -4.21
N THR A 65 3.97 -10.76 -3.01
CA THR A 65 5.17 -10.05 -2.56
C THR A 65 5.34 -10.26 -1.07
N LEU A 66 6.43 -10.89 -0.68
CA LEU A 66 6.86 -11.00 0.71
C LEU A 66 6.90 -9.59 1.31
N SER A 67 5.99 -9.34 2.23
CA SER A 67 6.00 -8.10 3.01
C SER A 67 7.21 -8.12 3.93
N GLU A 68 7.88 -6.97 4.08
CA GLU A 68 8.95 -6.78 5.08
C GLU A 68 8.43 -6.86 6.54
N MET A 69 7.18 -7.25 6.75
CA MET A 69 6.55 -7.39 8.07
C MET A 69 6.47 -8.85 8.50
N PRO A 70 7.42 -9.33 9.32
CA PRO A 70 7.42 -10.72 9.80
C PRO A 70 6.17 -11.11 10.60
N SER A 71 5.57 -10.14 11.33
CA SER A 71 4.37 -10.37 12.14
C SER A 71 3.12 -10.66 11.31
N ARG A 72 3.07 -10.24 10.04
CA ARG A 72 1.90 -10.42 9.17
C ARG A 72 1.56 -11.90 8.98
N LEU A 73 2.54 -12.73 8.65
CA LEU A 73 2.32 -14.15 8.42
C LEU A 73 1.90 -14.86 9.71
N ALA A 74 2.57 -14.56 10.83
CA ALA A 74 2.23 -15.12 12.14
C ALA A 74 0.80 -14.74 12.56
N LEU A 75 0.42 -13.48 12.39
CA LEU A 75 -0.92 -13.00 12.70
C LEU A 75 -1.97 -13.72 11.85
N ARG A 76 -1.72 -13.86 10.56
CA ARG A 76 -2.62 -14.54 9.63
C ARG A 76 -2.79 -16.03 9.98
N GLU A 77 -1.70 -16.72 10.33
CA GLU A 77 -1.77 -18.09 10.81
C GLU A 77 -2.57 -18.21 12.11
N ASP A 78 -2.40 -17.27 13.04
CA ASP A 78 -3.17 -17.23 14.27
C ASP A 78 -4.66 -17.07 13.96
N MET A 79 -5.03 -16.19 13.03
CA MET A 79 -6.42 -15.97 12.61
C MET A 79 -7.02 -17.21 11.93
N LEU A 80 -6.29 -17.89 11.05
CA LEU A 80 -6.75 -19.12 10.39
C LEU A 80 -7.02 -20.26 11.39
N LYS A 81 -6.27 -20.33 12.50
CA LYS A 81 -6.42 -21.34 13.56
C LYS A 81 -7.54 -21.02 14.55
N MET A 82 -8.12 -19.80 14.49
CA MET A 82 -9.19 -19.40 15.41
C MET A 82 -10.38 -20.34 15.35
N GLN A 83 -10.93 -20.62 16.50
CA GLN A 83 -12.14 -21.43 16.69
C GLN A 83 -12.98 -20.80 17.80
N GLY A 84 -14.29 -20.82 17.62
CA GLY A 84 -15.23 -20.30 18.59
C GLY A 84 -16.53 -19.85 17.93
N PRO A 85 -17.54 -19.53 18.70
CA PRO A 85 -18.87 -19.20 18.18
C PRO A 85 -18.88 -17.94 17.30
N ALA A 86 -18.08 -16.93 17.63
CA ALA A 86 -17.97 -15.73 16.79
C ALA A 86 -17.23 -16.02 15.48
N THR A 87 -16.17 -16.83 15.53
CA THR A 87 -15.43 -17.28 14.34
C THR A 87 -16.31 -18.12 13.41
N GLU A 88 -17.16 -19.01 13.96
CA GLU A 88 -18.09 -19.82 13.17
C GLU A 88 -19.16 -18.95 12.48
N ALA A 89 -19.75 -18.00 13.23
CA ALA A 89 -20.70 -17.03 12.67
C ALA A 89 -20.07 -16.19 11.57
N LEU A 90 -18.82 -15.74 11.77
CA LEU A 90 -18.03 -15.00 10.80
C LEU A 90 -17.80 -15.79 9.51
N ARG A 91 -17.39 -17.06 9.61
CA ARG A 91 -17.19 -17.93 8.45
C ARG A 91 -18.48 -18.20 7.67
N ALA A 92 -19.59 -18.36 8.37
CA ALA A 92 -20.89 -18.49 7.74
C ALA A 92 -21.28 -17.21 6.99
N PHE A 93 -21.18 -16.06 7.67
CA PHE A 93 -21.49 -14.76 7.07
C PHE A 93 -20.61 -14.49 5.84
N TYR A 94 -19.31 -14.74 5.93
CA TYR A 94 -18.38 -14.52 4.82
C TYR A 94 -18.78 -15.36 3.59
N ARG A 95 -19.07 -16.66 3.75
CA ARG A 95 -19.51 -17.52 2.64
C ARG A 95 -20.78 -17.02 1.97
N ASP A 96 -21.74 -16.51 2.77
CA ASP A 96 -23.02 -16.02 2.25
C ASP A 96 -22.90 -14.68 1.50
N HIS A 97 -21.76 -13.95 1.67
CA HIS A 97 -21.51 -12.63 1.08
C HIS A 97 -20.36 -12.62 0.09
N LEU A 98 -19.84 -13.78 -0.31
CA LEU A 98 -18.82 -13.90 -1.35
C LEU A 98 -19.34 -13.38 -2.68
N LEU A 99 -18.51 -12.63 -3.38
CA LEU A 99 -18.70 -12.26 -4.79
C LEU A 99 -17.87 -13.20 -5.68
N ALA A 100 -18.20 -13.22 -6.96
CA ALA A 100 -17.46 -14.00 -7.97
C ALA A 100 -15.98 -13.57 -8.05
N ASP A 101 -15.70 -12.28 -7.90
CA ASP A 101 -14.35 -11.74 -7.82
C ASP A 101 -13.95 -11.54 -6.35
N PRO A 102 -12.86 -12.21 -5.89
CA PRO A 102 -12.31 -12.00 -4.56
C PRO A 102 -11.86 -10.54 -4.29
N GLY A 103 -11.43 -9.82 -5.33
CA GLY A 103 -11.07 -8.41 -5.22
C GLY A 103 -12.28 -7.52 -4.94
N GLU A 104 -13.43 -7.79 -5.55
CA GLU A 104 -14.69 -7.11 -5.26
C GLU A 104 -15.19 -7.45 -3.85
N THR A 105 -15.04 -8.71 -3.43
CA THR A 105 -15.34 -9.12 -2.05
C THR A 105 -14.51 -8.29 -1.06
N LEU A 106 -13.19 -8.26 -1.21
CA LEU A 106 -12.30 -7.45 -0.37
C LEU A 106 -12.70 -5.98 -0.37
N SER A 107 -12.96 -5.44 -1.55
CA SER A 107 -13.37 -4.05 -1.74
C SER A 107 -14.62 -3.67 -0.95
N ARG A 108 -15.59 -4.57 -0.89
CA ARG A 108 -16.83 -4.40 -0.12
C ARG A 108 -16.55 -4.31 1.39
N TYR A 109 -15.72 -5.19 1.93
CA TYR A 109 -15.35 -5.17 3.35
C TYR A 109 -14.47 -3.96 3.70
N ILE A 110 -13.59 -3.53 2.81
CA ILE A 110 -12.84 -2.27 2.97
C ILE A 110 -13.79 -1.08 3.02
N THR A 111 -14.77 -0.99 2.10
CA THR A 111 -15.79 0.08 2.13
C THR A 111 -16.54 0.10 3.45
N PHE A 112 -16.90 -1.07 3.99
CA PHE A 112 -17.53 -1.18 5.29
C PHE A 112 -16.64 -0.64 6.42
N SER A 113 -15.35 -1.02 6.43
CA SER A 113 -14.40 -0.59 7.47
C SER A 113 -14.21 0.93 7.51
N LEU A 114 -14.25 1.58 6.36
CA LEU A 114 -14.06 3.04 6.25
C LEU A 114 -15.27 3.87 6.74
N VAL A 115 -16.38 3.25 7.09
CA VAL A 115 -17.60 3.94 7.56
C VAL A 115 -17.99 3.56 8.99
N ILE A 116 -17.22 2.70 9.65
CA ILE A 116 -17.38 2.35 11.05
C ILE A 116 -16.37 3.08 11.93
N GLY A 117 -16.65 3.17 13.21
CA GLY A 117 -15.77 3.77 14.20
C GLY A 117 -15.01 2.73 15.03
N PRO A 118 -14.26 3.21 16.03
CA PRO A 118 -13.26 2.40 16.71
C PRO A 118 -13.85 1.20 17.46
N PRO A 119 -13.02 0.12 17.59
CA PRO A 119 -13.40 -1.01 18.42
C PRO A 119 -13.62 -0.59 19.89
N PRO A 120 -14.34 -1.38 20.68
CA PRO A 120 -14.90 -2.67 20.31
C PRO A 120 -16.31 -2.61 19.71
N ARG A 121 -16.91 -1.40 19.58
CA ARG A 121 -18.31 -1.25 19.20
C ARG A 121 -18.54 -1.15 17.69
N PHE A 122 -17.58 -0.62 16.96
CA PHE A 122 -17.65 -0.45 15.50
C PHE A 122 -18.93 0.29 15.04
N ASP A 123 -19.39 1.28 15.80
CA ASP A 123 -20.60 2.04 15.45
C ASP A 123 -20.40 2.79 14.14
N PHE A 124 -21.42 2.81 13.29
CA PHE A 124 -21.36 3.59 12.05
C PHE A 124 -21.11 5.07 12.34
N GLN A 125 -20.16 5.66 11.62
CA GLN A 125 -19.80 7.07 11.72
C GLN A 125 -20.69 7.98 10.87
N VAL A 126 -21.48 7.38 9.98
CA VAL A 126 -22.40 8.06 9.08
C VAL A 126 -23.81 7.51 9.26
N ASN A 127 -24.81 8.35 8.94
CA ASN A 127 -26.20 7.92 8.98
C ASN A 127 -26.46 6.81 7.96
N ARG A 128 -27.37 5.89 8.30
CA ARG A 128 -27.73 4.76 7.45
C ARG A 128 -28.15 5.16 6.03
N GLU A 129 -28.77 6.31 5.88
CA GLU A 129 -29.27 6.85 4.60
C GLU A 129 -28.16 7.23 3.61
N VAL A 130 -26.96 7.46 4.12
CA VAL A 130 -25.77 7.83 3.32
C VAL A 130 -24.69 6.75 3.32
N LEU A 131 -24.99 5.56 3.87
CA LEU A 131 -24.07 4.43 3.80
C LEU A 131 -23.89 3.99 2.34
N PRO A 132 -22.64 3.70 1.93
CA PRO A 132 -22.38 3.11 0.62
C PRO A 132 -23.14 1.79 0.42
N PRO A 133 -23.55 1.46 -0.82
CA PRO A 133 -24.23 0.19 -1.12
C PRO A 133 -23.47 -1.04 -0.63
N ASP A 134 -22.15 -1.03 -0.73
CA ASP A 134 -21.28 -2.11 -0.26
C ASP A 134 -21.38 -2.31 1.25
N ALA A 135 -21.41 -1.24 2.03
CA ALA A 135 -21.58 -1.32 3.48
C ALA A 135 -23.00 -1.78 3.86
N LEU A 136 -24.01 -1.35 3.10
CA LEU A 136 -25.40 -1.80 3.28
C LEU A 136 -25.56 -3.30 2.98
N ALA A 137 -24.81 -3.82 1.99
CA ALA A 137 -24.82 -5.23 1.64
C ALA A 137 -24.26 -6.14 2.75
N LEU A 138 -23.47 -5.58 3.68
CA LEU A 138 -22.90 -6.30 4.84
C LEU A 138 -23.70 -6.06 6.13
N GLN A 139 -25.02 -5.88 6.03
CA GLN A 139 -25.87 -5.71 7.21
C GLN A 139 -25.73 -6.91 8.15
N GLY A 140 -25.45 -6.66 9.44
CA GLY A 140 -25.21 -7.71 10.45
C GLY A 140 -23.71 -8.02 10.68
N PHE A 141 -22.84 -7.61 9.78
CA PHE A 141 -21.40 -7.86 9.94
C PHE A 141 -20.80 -7.12 11.15
N ARG A 142 -21.29 -5.93 11.46
CA ARG A 142 -20.80 -5.14 12.60
C ARG A 142 -20.86 -5.91 13.92
N GLU A 143 -21.97 -6.57 14.20
CA GLU A 143 -22.22 -7.34 15.41
C GLU A 143 -21.29 -8.56 15.46
N ILE A 144 -21.08 -9.21 14.32
CA ILE A 144 -20.18 -10.38 14.18
C ILE A 144 -18.73 -9.91 14.39
N LEU A 145 -18.33 -8.81 13.77
CA LEU A 145 -16.98 -8.23 13.92
C LEU A 145 -16.70 -7.86 15.38
N ALA A 146 -17.66 -7.23 16.07
CA ALA A 146 -17.53 -6.88 17.48
C ALA A 146 -17.36 -8.12 18.38
N ALA A 147 -18.13 -9.19 18.12
CA ALA A 147 -18.01 -10.45 18.84
C ALA A 147 -16.65 -11.13 18.56
N PHE A 148 -16.25 -11.18 17.28
CA PHE A 148 -14.95 -11.73 16.88
C PHE A 148 -13.77 -10.95 17.46
N TYR A 149 -13.86 -9.62 17.50
CA TYR A 149 -12.82 -8.76 18.10
C TYR A 149 -12.53 -9.15 19.56
N GLN A 150 -13.58 -9.47 20.33
CA GLN A 150 -13.46 -9.91 21.72
C GLN A 150 -12.94 -11.36 21.81
N GLU A 151 -13.47 -12.27 20.98
CA GLU A 151 -13.08 -13.68 20.97
C GLU A 151 -11.60 -13.86 20.59
N ALA A 152 -11.14 -13.17 19.55
CA ALA A 152 -9.77 -13.22 19.06
C ALA A 152 -8.78 -12.33 19.83
N ARG A 153 -9.26 -11.55 20.83
CA ARG A 153 -8.45 -10.60 21.58
C ARG A 153 -7.65 -9.68 20.67
N LEU A 154 -8.32 -9.11 19.66
CA LEU A 154 -7.66 -8.25 18.66
C LEU A 154 -7.05 -7.00 19.29
N ASP A 155 -7.50 -6.58 20.46
CA ASP A 155 -6.86 -5.57 21.29
C ASP A 155 -5.38 -5.89 21.59
N LEU A 156 -5.10 -7.14 21.97
CA LEU A 156 -3.76 -7.62 22.27
C LEU A 156 -2.93 -7.86 20.99
N GLN A 157 -3.57 -8.35 19.93
CA GLN A 157 -2.89 -8.55 18.66
C GLN A 157 -2.46 -7.20 18.07
N TRP A 158 -3.37 -6.21 18.07
CA TRP A 158 -3.04 -4.85 17.64
C TRP A 158 -1.86 -4.27 18.41
N ALA A 159 -1.88 -4.35 19.74
CA ALA A 159 -0.77 -3.83 20.57
C ALA A 159 0.60 -4.44 20.21
N LYS A 160 0.64 -5.68 19.74
CA LYS A 160 1.88 -6.33 19.30
C LYS A 160 2.37 -5.82 17.95
N VAL A 161 1.45 -5.63 16.97
CA VAL A 161 1.81 -5.31 15.59
C VAL A 161 1.82 -3.81 15.29
N GLN A 162 1.17 -2.99 16.11
CA GLN A 162 1.06 -1.54 15.92
C GLN A 162 2.40 -0.87 15.61
N PRO A 163 3.53 -1.16 16.30
CA PRO A 163 4.81 -0.52 16.00
C PRO A 163 5.33 -0.85 14.58
N GLU A 164 4.93 -1.99 14.00
CA GLU A 164 5.28 -2.34 12.63
C GLU A 164 4.38 -1.61 11.64
N TYR A 165 3.08 -1.49 11.93
CA TYR A 165 2.14 -0.69 11.16
C TYR A 165 2.52 0.79 11.11
N GLU A 166 2.93 1.36 12.25
CA GLU A 166 3.41 2.75 12.32
C GLU A 166 4.69 2.96 11.50
N ARG A 167 5.61 1.99 11.52
CA ARG A 167 6.82 2.03 10.66
C ARG A 167 6.46 1.94 9.19
N ALA A 168 5.54 1.04 8.82
CA ALA A 168 5.05 0.95 7.45
C ALA A 168 4.39 2.26 7.00
N ALA A 169 3.53 2.86 7.82
CA ALA A 169 2.91 4.15 7.53
C ALA A 169 3.96 5.28 7.37
N ALA A 170 5.01 5.28 8.20
CA ALA A 170 6.08 6.25 8.11
C ALA A 170 6.83 6.20 6.76
N MET A 171 6.92 5.02 6.12
CA MET A 171 7.53 4.88 4.78
C MET A 171 6.71 5.59 3.69
N TYR A 172 5.40 5.70 3.85
CA TYR A 172 4.51 6.37 2.90
C TYR A 172 4.51 7.90 3.04
N GLN A 173 4.85 8.44 4.19
CA GLN A 173 4.78 9.90 4.43
C GLN A 173 5.63 10.74 3.46
N PRO A 174 6.91 10.41 3.16
CA PRO A 174 7.70 11.21 2.22
C PRO A 174 7.15 11.18 0.78
N PRO A 175 6.83 10.02 0.17
CA PRO A 175 6.27 10.01 -1.18
C PRO A 175 4.89 10.66 -1.24
N VAL A 176 4.01 10.51 -0.25
CA VAL A 176 2.71 11.18 -0.22
C VAL A 176 2.89 12.70 -0.16
N ARG A 177 3.76 13.22 0.70
CA ARG A 177 4.08 14.66 0.73
C ARG A 177 4.58 15.17 -0.63
N LYS A 178 5.43 14.38 -1.31
CA LYS A 178 5.92 14.73 -2.65
C LYS A 178 4.80 14.77 -3.68
N ILE A 179 3.88 13.80 -3.66
CA ILE A 179 2.69 13.76 -4.52
C ILE A 179 1.84 15.02 -4.30
N VAL A 180 1.48 15.30 -3.05
CA VAL A 180 0.67 16.45 -2.66
C VAL A 180 1.29 17.77 -3.13
N PHE A 181 2.55 17.97 -2.82
CA PHE A 181 3.26 19.18 -3.21
C PHE A 181 3.33 19.35 -4.73
N ALA A 182 3.67 18.30 -5.47
CA ALA A 182 3.78 18.34 -6.93
C ALA A 182 2.42 18.57 -7.59
N THR A 183 1.36 17.90 -7.12
CA THR A 183 0.00 18.03 -7.66
C THR A 183 -0.56 19.42 -7.40
N ASN A 184 -0.49 19.90 -6.16
CA ASN A 184 -1.03 21.22 -5.81
C ASN A 184 -0.26 22.36 -6.50
N GLY A 185 1.06 22.23 -6.61
CA GLY A 185 1.88 23.18 -7.35
C GLY A 185 1.53 23.20 -8.85
N TYR A 186 1.28 22.04 -9.45
CA TYR A 186 0.86 21.95 -10.85
C TYR A 186 -0.51 22.56 -11.07
N LEU A 187 -1.47 22.20 -10.23
CA LEU A 187 -2.85 22.73 -10.32
C LEU A 187 -2.98 24.18 -9.87
N ARG A 188 -1.95 24.73 -9.20
CA ARG A 188 -1.96 26.05 -8.54
C ARG A 188 -3.08 26.19 -7.52
N GLU A 189 -3.46 25.07 -6.91
CA GLU A 189 -4.46 25.04 -5.86
C GLU A 189 -3.77 25.06 -4.48
N LEU A 190 -4.25 25.98 -3.64
CA LEU A 190 -3.79 26.02 -2.26
C LEU A 190 -4.42 24.87 -1.47
N LEU A 191 -3.61 24.25 -0.61
CA LEU A 191 -4.11 23.39 0.45
C LEU A 191 -4.94 24.24 1.43
N LYS A 192 -6.19 24.50 1.10
CA LYS A 192 -7.15 24.99 2.09
C LYS A 192 -7.84 23.76 2.65
N PRO A 193 -7.88 23.59 3.97
CA PRO A 193 -8.79 22.64 4.57
C PRO A 193 -10.20 23.03 4.10
N VAL A 194 -10.74 22.29 3.14
CA VAL A 194 -12.15 22.38 2.82
C VAL A 194 -12.82 21.64 3.94
N TYR A 195 -13.63 22.33 4.71
CA TYR A 195 -14.41 21.72 5.78
C TYR A 195 -15.12 20.49 5.22
N ASN A 196 -14.95 19.35 5.87
CA ASN A 196 -15.50 18.05 5.51
C ASN A 196 -14.86 17.29 4.34
N ARG A 197 -13.75 17.72 3.73
CA ARG A 197 -13.06 16.90 2.73
C ARG A 197 -11.76 16.35 3.30
N SER A 198 -11.51 15.05 3.10
CA SER A 198 -10.28 14.40 3.55
C SER A 198 -9.74 13.44 2.50
N PHE A 199 -8.44 13.25 2.53
CA PHE A 199 -7.73 12.21 1.78
C PHE A 199 -6.89 11.40 2.75
N THR A 200 -7.16 10.11 2.87
CA THR A 200 -6.47 9.23 3.80
C THR A 200 -5.74 8.12 3.04
N VAL A 201 -4.50 7.90 3.40
CA VAL A 201 -3.72 6.71 2.99
C VAL A 201 -3.68 5.77 4.19
N ASN A 202 -4.54 4.77 4.16
CA ASN A 202 -4.64 3.75 5.20
C ASN A 202 -3.65 2.62 4.89
N VAL A 203 -2.69 2.43 5.78
CA VAL A 203 -1.66 1.39 5.60
C VAL A 203 -2.08 0.13 6.33
N GLU A 204 -2.48 -0.88 5.54
CA GLU A 204 -2.98 -2.16 6.02
C GLU A 204 -2.24 -3.34 5.37
N PRO A 205 -1.20 -3.86 6.02
CA PRO A 205 -0.36 -4.91 5.44
C PRO A 205 -1.10 -6.21 5.09
N LEU A 206 -2.22 -6.52 5.75
CA LEU A 206 -2.98 -7.74 5.49
C LEU A 206 -3.72 -7.73 4.14
N VAL A 207 -3.91 -6.56 3.48
CA VAL A 207 -4.50 -6.51 2.13
C VAL A 207 -3.58 -7.05 1.03
N GLY A 208 -2.32 -7.34 1.35
CA GLY A 208 -1.33 -7.81 0.37
C GLY A 208 -0.76 -6.68 -0.49
N ALA A 209 -0.48 -6.99 -1.77
CA ALA A 209 0.10 -6.03 -2.72
C ALA A 209 -0.96 -5.15 -3.40
N ARG A 210 -2.23 -5.44 -3.26
CA ARG A 210 -3.32 -4.71 -3.90
C ARG A 210 -3.54 -3.36 -3.25
N THR A 211 -3.90 -2.37 -4.05
CA THR A 211 -4.41 -1.08 -3.58
C THR A 211 -5.91 -1.03 -3.74
N ASN A 212 -6.59 -0.39 -2.80
CA ASN A 212 -8.03 -0.16 -2.87
C ASN A 212 -8.31 1.33 -2.71
N PHE A 213 -8.82 1.96 -3.76
CA PHE A 213 -9.27 3.34 -3.71
C PHE A 213 -10.77 3.38 -3.47
N ARG A 214 -11.20 4.24 -2.54
CA ARG A 214 -12.60 4.45 -2.18
C ARG A 214 -12.88 5.92 -1.95
N ASN A 215 -14.04 6.37 -2.40
CA ASN A 215 -14.59 7.65 -1.99
C ASN A 215 -15.96 7.45 -1.34
N ASN A 216 -16.16 8.09 -0.23
CA ASN A 216 -17.43 8.16 0.46
C ASN A 216 -17.84 9.64 0.55
N GLY A 217 -18.51 10.15 -0.48
CA GLY A 217 -18.77 11.56 -0.66
C GLY A 217 -17.48 12.37 -0.77
N ASP A 218 -17.22 13.23 0.21
CA ASP A 218 -16.02 14.08 0.26
C ASP A 218 -14.82 13.44 0.97
N HIS A 219 -14.95 12.19 1.44
CA HIS A 219 -13.90 11.44 2.10
C HIS A 219 -13.30 10.40 1.14
N TYR A 220 -12.07 10.66 0.74
CA TYR A 220 -11.31 9.82 -0.17
C TYR A 220 -10.30 9.01 0.62
N ALA A 221 -10.26 7.72 0.39
CA ALA A 221 -9.34 6.81 1.04
C ALA A 221 -8.66 5.89 0.03
N ILE A 222 -7.36 5.68 0.19
CA ILE A 222 -6.65 4.61 -0.48
C ILE A 222 -6.07 3.68 0.57
N VAL A 223 -6.44 2.41 0.49
CA VAL A 223 -5.90 1.35 1.34
C VAL A 223 -4.75 0.71 0.60
N VAL A 224 -3.60 0.64 1.25
CA VAL A 224 -2.35 0.13 0.69
C VAL A 224 -1.72 -0.88 1.64
N GLY A 225 -1.11 -1.92 1.10
CA GLY A 225 -0.32 -2.86 1.88
C GLY A 225 1.04 -2.30 2.29
N ALA A 226 1.97 -3.19 2.60
CA ALA A 226 3.38 -2.85 2.85
C ALA A 226 4.29 -3.63 1.86
N PRO A 227 4.17 -3.38 0.55
CA PRO A 227 5.00 -4.04 -0.46
C PRO A 227 6.44 -3.50 -0.39
N SER A 228 7.39 -4.28 -0.90
CA SER A 228 8.77 -3.84 -1.08
C SER A 228 8.89 -2.61 -1.98
N GLN A 229 7.98 -2.48 -2.95
CA GLN A 229 7.86 -1.31 -3.82
C GLN A 229 6.53 -0.59 -3.58
N LEU A 230 6.60 0.66 -3.09
CA LEU A 230 5.42 1.44 -2.75
C LEU A 230 4.60 1.81 -4.00
N PRO A 231 3.26 1.69 -3.97
CA PRO A 231 2.37 1.99 -5.09
C PRO A 231 2.17 3.51 -5.29
N VAL A 232 3.26 4.24 -5.53
CA VAL A 232 3.28 5.71 -5.59
C VAL A 232 2.38 6.26 -6.69
N ASP A 233 2.31 5.57 -7.83
CA ASP A 233 1.48 6.01 -8.96
C ASP A 233 -0.01 5.85 -8.65
N GLN A 234 -0.41 4.76 -8.00
CA GLN A 234 -1.79 4.55 -7.56
C GLN A 234 -2.23 5.58 -6.51
N ILE A 235 -1.33 5.91 -5.57
CA ILE A 235 -1.61 6.96 -4.58
C ILE A 235 -1.74 8.33 -5.26
N ARG A 236 -0.90 8.62 -6.26
CA ARG A 236 -1.01 9.87 -7.04
C ARG A 236 -2.34 9.93 -7.78
N HIS A 237 -2.74 8.85 -8.42
CA HIS A 237 -4.00 8.75 -9.14
C HIS A 237 -5.21 8.99 -8.21
N ALA A 238 -5.23 8.31 -7.05
CA ALA A 238 -6.26 8.54 -6.03
C ALA A 238 -6.28 9.99 -5.50
N TYR A 239 -5.10 10.58 -5.29
CA TYR A 239 -5.02 11.97 -4.87
C TYR A 239 -5.47 12.95 -5.96
N LEU A 240 -5.25 12.63 -7.22
CA LEU A 240 -5.78 13.43 -8.33
C LEU A 240 -7.30 13.41 -8.37
N HIS A 241 -7.95 12.27 -8.13
CA HIS A 241 -9.40 12.21 -7.96
C HIS A 241 -9.87 13.11 -6.81
N PHE A 242 -9.25 13.03 -5.64
CA PHE A 242 -9.57 13.93 -4.53
C PHE A 242 -9.50 15.42 -4.94
N MET A 243 -8.54 15.82 -5.76
CA MET A 243 -8.38 17.22 -6.19
C MET A 243 -9.30 17.61 -7.33
N LEU A 244 -9.60 16.71 -8.26
CA LEU A 244 -10.17 17.05 -9.56
C LEU A 244 -11.66 16.70 -9.70
N ASP A 245 -12.19 15.64 -9.05
CA ASP A 245 -13.59 15.21 -9.15
C ASP A 245 -14.64 16.33 -8.94
N PRO A 246 -14.40 17.33 -8.06
CA PRO A 246 -15.35 18.43 -7.92
C PRO A 246 -15.49 19.29 -9.17
N LEU A 247 -14.50 19.32 -10.07
CA LEU A 247 -14.51 20.20 -11.24
C LEU A 247 -15.54 19.78 -12.29
N PRO A 248 -15.56 18.53 -12.79
CA PRO A 248 -16.60 18.06 -13.69
C PRO A 248 -18.01 18.20 -13.11
N LEU A 249 -18.17 17.96 -11.80
CA LEU A 249 -19.46 18.12 -11.12
C LEU A 249 -19.91 19.59 -11.12
N ARG A 250 -19.01 20.51 -10.77
CA ARG A 250 -19.28 21.95 -10.75
C ARG A 250 -19.62 22.51 -12.14
N PHE A 251 -18.95 22.02 -13.17
CA PHE A 251 -19.10 22.47 -14.55
C PHE A 251 -19.84 21.46 -15.43
N ARG A 252 -20.76 20.68 -14.81
CA ARG A 252 -21.50 19.60 -15.46
C ARG A 252 -22.06 19.97 -16.84
N LYS A 253 -22.70 21.14 -16.98
CA LYS A 253 -23.30 21.57 -18.27
C LYS A 253 -22.27 21.68 -19.39
N GLN A 254 -21.10 22.22 -19.08
CA GLN A 254 -20.01 22.36 -20.05
C GLN A 254 -19.44 20.99 -20.42
N VAL A 255 -19.22 20.12 -19.44
CA VAL A 255 -18.74 18.75 -19.67
C VAL A 255 -19.76 17.97 -20.51
N GLU A 256 -21.02 17.94 -20.13
CA GLU A 256 -22.11 17.25 -20.83
C GLU A 256 -22.29 17.72 -22.28
N SER A 257 -21.91 18.96 -22.61
CA SER A 257 -21.94 19.44 -24.00
C SER A 257 -21.02 18.64 -24.95
N LYS A 258 -20.08 17.86 -24.41
CA LYS A 258 -19.15 17.01 -25.16
C LYS A 258 -19.58 15.53 -25.20
N ARG A 259 -20.76 15.20 -24.65
CA ARG A 259 -21.28 13.82 -24.50
C ARG A 259 -21.33 13.02 -25.80
N ALA A 260 -21.48 13.69 -26.95
CA ALA A 260 -21.48 13.01 -28.24
C ALA A 260 -20.22 12.17 -28.50
N LEU A 261 -19.11 12.45 -27.83
CA LEU A 261 -17.85 11.70 -27.92
C LEU A 261 -17.94 10.34 -27.20
N LEU A 262 -18.84 10.18 -26.21
CA LEU A 262 -19.02 8.89 -25.52
C LEU A 262 -19.49 7.79 -26.47
N LEU A 263 -20.30 8.12 -27.48
CA LEU A 263 -20.77 7.16 -28.48
C LEU A 263 -19.61 6.51 -29.28
N ILE A 264 -18.48 7.20 -29.35
CA ILE A 264 -17.27 6.66 -29.98
C ILE A 264 -16.47 5.87 -28.94
N ALA A 265 -16.23 6.45 -27.77
CA ALA A 265 -15.48 5.83 -26.69
C ALA A 265 -16.06 4.48 -26.24
N SER A 266 -17.40 4.39 -26.12
CA SER A 266 -18.11 3.17 -25.69
C SER A 266 -17.94 1.98 -26.65
N ARG A 267 -17.41 2.18 -27.84
CA ARG A 267 -17.05 1.10 -28.79
C ARG A 267 -15.71 0.45 -28.48
N ALA A 268 -14.90 1.07 -27.62
CA ALA A 268 -13.59 0.54 -27.27
C ALA A 268 -13.75 -0.67 -26.33
N PRO A 269 -13.28 -1.87 -26.72
CA PRO A 269 -13.47 -3.07 -25.90
C PRO A 269 -12.82 -2.98 -24.51
N ARG A 270 -11.70 -2.23 -24.39
CA ARG A 270 -10.96 -2.07 -23.13
C ARG A 270 -11.51 -0.98 -22.20
N LEU A 271 -12.48 -0.18 -22.65
CA LEU A 271 -13.08 0.84 -21.79
C LEU A 271 -13.94 0.14 -20.73
N PRO A 272 -13.68 0.34 -19.41
CA PRO A 272 -14.51 -0.24 -18.35
C PRO A 272 -16.00 0.15 -18.49
N GLU A 273 -16.89 -0.75 -18.09
CA GLU A 273 -18.33 -0.60 -18.28
C GLU A 273 -18.88 0.63 -17.55
N GLU A 274 -18.36 0.95 -16.39
CA GLU A 274 -18.73 2.13 -15.61
C GLU A 274 -18.59 3.45 -16.39
N TYR A 275 -17.58 3.56 -17.25
CA TYR A 275 -17.34 4.75 -18.07
C TYR A 275 -18.15 4.77 -19.37
N ARG A 276 -18.74 3.64 -19.79
CA ARG A 276 -19.54 3.57 -21.02
C ARG A 276 -20.92 4.20 -20.85
N GLN A 277 -21.44 4.26 -19.64
CA GLN A 277 -22.79 4.72 -19.33
C GLN A 277 -22.79 6.11 -18.71
N ASP A 278 -21.76 6.49 -17.99
CA ASP A 278 -21.64 7.80 -17.33
C ASP A 278 -20.57 8.67 -18.01
N PHE A 279 -21.02 9.66 -18.78
CA PHE A 279 -20.10 10.58 -19.46
C PHE A 279 -19.33 11.47 -18.48
N LEU A 280 -19.92 11.81 -17.35
CA LEU A 280 -19.27 12.68 -16.38
C LEU A 280 -18.09 11.94 -15.73
N ALA A 281 -18.32 10.69 -15.30
CA ALA A 281 -17.27 9.82 -14.76
C ALA A 281 -16.20 9.54 -15.82
N PHE A 282 -16.60 9.28 -17.07
CA PHE A 282 -15.67 9.10 -18.18
C PHE A 282 -14.78 10.31 -18.44
N ALA A 283 -15.37 11.50 -18.46
CA ALA A 283 -14.62 12.74 -18.69
C ALA A 283 -13.67 13.06 -17.54
N ASP A 284 -14.11 12.79 -16.31
CA ASP A 284 -13.32 12.94 -15.10
C ASP A 284 -12.08 12.04 -15.13
N GLU A 285 -12.25 10.75 -15.33
CA GLU A 285 -11.15 9.79 -15.44
C GLU A 285 -10.16 10.16 -16.56
N CYS A 286 -10.66 10.59 -17.73
CA CYS A 286 -9.79 11.09 -18.79
C CYS A 286 -9.00 12.33 -18.38
N PHE A 287 -9.61 13.21 -17.59
CA PHE A 287 -8.95 14.40 -17.09
C PHE A 287 -7.88 14.08 -16.05
N VAL A 288 -8.19 13.21 -15.09
CA VAL A 288 -7.24 12.69 -14.09
C VAL A 288 -6.01 12.08 -14.78
N LYS A 289 -6.24 11.14 -15.73
CA LYS A 289 -5.14 10.54 -16.53
C LYS A 289 -4.30 11.58 -17.28
N SER A 290 -4.93 12.61 -17.78
CA SER A 290 -4.24 13.68 -18.53
C SER A 290 -3.33 14.51 -17.64
N VAL A 291 -3.81 14.88 -16.44
CA VAL A 291 -3.01 15.60 -15.44
C VAL A 291 -1.86 14.70 -14.95
N GLU A 292 -2.13 13.41 -14.75
CA GLU A 292 -1.10 12.44 -14.35
C GLU A 292 0.02 12.36 -15.40
N LEU A 293 -0.31 12.24 -16.69
CA LEU A 293 0.67 12.23 -17.77
C LEU A 293 1.52 13.50 -17.79
N ARG A 294 0.93 14.68 -17.53
CA ARG A 294 1.67 15.93 -17.45
C ARG A 294 2.61 15.99 -16.25
N LEU A 295 2.18 15.50 -15.10
CA LEU A 295 2.99 15.42 -13.87
C LEU A 295 4.20 14.50 -14.03
N ARG A 296 4.06 13.42 -14.81
CA ARG A 296 5.16 12.48 -15.09
C ARG A 296 6.29 13.09 -15.94
N ARG A 297 6.05 14.21 -16.61
CA ARG A 297 7.03 14.94 -17.46
C ARG A 297 7.72 14.03 -18.48
N LEU A 298 6.96 13.16 -19.12
CA LEU A 298 7.48 12.21 -20.09
C LEU A 298 8.14 12.93 -21.28
N PRO A 299 9.22 12.38 -21.86
CA PRO A 299 9.76 12.82 -23.14
C PRO A 299 8.68 12.79 -24.24
N PRO A 300 8.74 13.67 -25.27
CA PRO A 300 7.68 13.75 -26.27
C PRO A 300 7.30 12.41 -26.94
N PRO A 301 8.23 11.51 -27.31
CA PRO A 301 7.85 10.22 -27.89
C PRO A 301 7.09 9.32 -26.90
N GLN A 302 7.46 9.32 -25.62
CA GLN A 302 6.78 8.53 -24.58
C GLN A 302 5.41 9.12 -24.24
N LEU A 303 5.27 10.44 -24.20
CA LEU A 303 3.99 11.11 -24.04
C LEU A 303 3.03 10.78 -25.18
N GLU A 304 3.53 10.82 -26.43
CA GLU A 304 2.71 10.45 -27.60
C GLU A 304 2.28 8.99 -27.55
N ALA A 305 3.16 8.08 -27.19
CA ALA A 305 2.84 6.66 -27.00
C ALA A 305 1.77 6.45 -25.92
N ALA A 306 1.87 7.15 -24.79
CA ALA A 306 0.89 7.07 -23.70
C ALA A 306 -0.49 7.63 -24.12
N MET A 307 -0.53 8.71 -24.89
CA MET A 307 -1.77 9.25 -25.43
C MET A 307 -2.39 8.32 -26.49
N ALA A 308 -1.55 7.66 -27.29
CA ALA A 308 -2.03 6.68 -28.27
C ALA A 308 -2.60 5.43 -27.59
N ASP A 309 -1.99 4.96 -26.52
CA ASP A 309 -2.51 3.85 -25.72
C ASP A 309 -3.85 4.22 -25.05
N ALA A 310 -3.96 5.43 -24.50
CA ALA A 310 -5.22 5.95 -23.97
C ALA A 310 -6.32 5.99 -25.04
N ASP A 311 -6.03 6.50 -26.24
CA ASP A 311 -6.96 6.50 -27.37
C ASP A 311 -7.40 5.07 -27.73
N GLN A 312 -6.46 4.12 -27.83
CA GLN A 312 -6.73 2.72 -28.16
C GLN A 312 -7.54 2.00 -27.06
N SER A 313 -7.37 2.39 -25.81
CA SER A 313 -8.11 1.86 -24.67
C SER A 313 -9.48 2.51 -24.48
N GLY A 314 -9.83 3.52 -25.30
CA GLY A 314 -11.11 4.22 -25.25
C GLY A 314 -11.11 5.51 -24.44
N PHE A 315 -10.04 5.87 -23.73
CA PHE A 315 -9.93 7.14 -23.00
C PHE A 315 -9.60 8.31 -23.94
N ILE A 316 -10.46 8.49 -24.95
CA ILE A 316 -10.25 9.38 -26.10
C ILE A 316 -10.15 10.87 -25.77
N LEU A 317 -10.57 11.30 -24.58
CA LEU A 317 -10.45 12.69 -24.14
C LEU A 317 -9.08 13.01 -23.53
N VAL A 318 -8.22 12.00 -23.28
CA VAL A 318 -6.88 12.23 -22.73
C VAL A 318 -6.06 13.13 -23.64
N ARG A 319 -6.04 12.87 -24.94
CA ARG A 319 -5.27 13.66 -25.92
C ARG A 319 -5.70 15.12 -25.99
N PRO A 320 -6.98 15.47 -26.20
CA PRO A 320 -7.42 16.87 -26.19
C PRO A 320 -7.19 17.54 -24.82
N PHE A 321 -7.36 16.84 -23.71
CA PHE A 321 -7.03 17.39 -22.40
C PHE A 321 -5.54 17.71 -22.27
N VAL A 322 -4.64 16.79 -22.66
CA VAL A 322 -3.19 17.03 -22.63
C VAL A 322 -2.82 18.26 -23.46
N ALA A 323 -3.42 18.42 -24.65
CA ALA A 323 -3.18 19.59 -25.49
C ALA A 323 -3.61 20.91 -24.82
N GLN A 324 -4.71 20.90 -24.08
CA GLN A 324 -5.16 22.08 -23.34
C GLN A 324 -4.34 22.31 -22.05
N LEU A 325 -3.90 21.25 -21.38
CA LEU A 325 -3.02 21.34 -20.21
C LEU A 325 -1.66 21.97 -20.56
N GLN A 326 -1.13 21.75 -21.79
CA GLN A 326 0.07 22.46 -22.26
C GLN A 326 -0.14 23.97 -22.38
N LYS A 327 -1.37 24.43 -22.62
CA LYS A 327 -1.71 25.86 -22.61
C LYS A 327 -1.91 26.36 -21.18
N PHE A 328 -2.57 25.55 -20.33
CA PHE A 328 -2.71 25.84 -18.90
C PHE A 328 -1.35 26.08 -18.23
N GLU A 329 -0.33 25.30 -18.56
CA GLU A 329 1.02 25.44 -18.00
C GLU A 329 1.64 26.81 -18.25
N LYS A 330 1.18 27.52 -19.30
CA LYS A 330 1.61 28.87 -19.68
C LYS A 330 0.66 29.98 -19.20
N ALA A 331 -0.51 29.59 -18.69
CA ALA A 331 -1.51 30.50 -18.16
C ALA A 331 -1.25 30.80 -16.68
N GLU A 332 -1.85 31.86 -16.13
CA GLU A 332 -1.71 32.24 -14.72
C GLU A 332 -2.77 31.62 -13.79
N PRO A 333 -4.05 31.43 -14.21
CA PRO A 333 -5.10 30.99 -13.32
C PRO A 333 -4.86 29.60 -12.70
N ALA A 334 -5.43 29.36 -11.50
CA ALA A 334 -5.52 28.03 -10.92
C ALA A 334 -6.46 27.13 -11.73
N MET A 335 -6.33 25.82 -11.62
CA MET A 335 -7.11 24.85 -12.39
C MET A 335 -8.60 25.00 -12.19
N SER A 336 -9.06 25.30 -10.99
CA SER A 336 -10.48 25.52 -10.67
C SER A 336 -11.12 26.68 -11.45
N TYR A 337 -10.33 27.64 -11.89
CA TYR A 337 -10.78 28.74 -12.76
C TYR A 337 -10.55 28.47 -14.24
N TYR A 338 -9.51 27.71 -14.59
CA TYR A 338 -9.16 27.39 -15.98
C TYR A 338 -9.98 26.26 -16.59
N PHE A 339 -10.52 25.37 -15.77
CA PHE A 339 -11.22 24.15 -16.21
C PHE A 339 -12.36 24.43 -17.21
N PRO A 340 -13.23 25.44 -17.06
CA PRO A 340 -14.26 25.77 -18.06
C PRO A 340 -13.71 26.05 -19.45
N ASP A 341 -12.60 26.80 -19.53
CA ASP A 341 -11.96 27.15 -20.81
C ASP A 341 -11.33 25.90 -21.44
N LEU A 342 -10.76 25.03 -20.61
CA LEU A 342 -10.20 23.75 -21.03
C LEU A 342 -11.26 22.84 -21.67
N ILE A 343 -12.45 22.74 -21.06
CA ILE A 343 -13.58 22.00 -21.62
C ILE A 343 -14.13 22.67 -22.88
N ALA A 344 -14.29 24.00 -22.88
CA ALA A 344 -14.80 24.74 -24.02
C ALA A 344 -13.94 24.55 -25.27
N ALA A 345 -12.63 24.44 -25.10
CA ALA A 345 -11.67 24.30 -26.18
C ALA A 345 -11.68 22.91 -26.86
N ILE A 346 -12.41 21.92 -26.33
CA ILE A 346 -12.58 20.60 -26.98
C ILE A 346 -13.62 20.76 -28.09
N ASP A 347 -13.16 20.72 -29.35
CA ASP A 347 -14.01 20.80 -30.52
C ASP A 347 -14.50 19.42 -30.94
N VAL A 348 -15.79 19.14 -30.70
CA VAL A 348 -16.40 17.82 -30.94
C VAL A 348 -16.26 17.36 -32.40
N PRO A 349 -16.55 18.17 -33.44
CA PRO A 349 -16.37 17.75 -34.84
C PRO A 349 -14.92 17.38 -35.17
N SER A 350 -13.95 18.14 -34.72
CA SER A 350 -12.52 17.87 -34.94
C SER A 350 -12.10 16.56 -34.27
N GLU A 351 -12.56 16.31 -33.03
CA GLU A 351 -12.29 15.06 -32.31
C GLU A 351 -12.97 13.87 -33.00
N GLN A 352 -14.22 14.00 -33.46
CA GLN A 352 -14.90 12.96 -34.22
C GLN A 352 -14.13 12.61 -35.50
N LYS A 353 -13.60 13.60 -36.22
CA LYS A 353 -12.75 13.39 -37.40
C LYS A 353 -11.43 12.69 -37.03
N ARG A 354 -10.74 13.13 -35.97
CA ARG A 354 -9.50 12.50 -35.50
C ARG A 354 -9.70 11.02 -35.18
N LEU A 355 -10.79 10.73 -34.46
CA LEU A 355 -11.11 9.39 -33.98
C LEU A 355 -11.48 8.38 -35.09
N GLN A 356 -11.80 8.82 -36.32
CA GLN A 356 -12.00 7.91 -37.45
C GLN A 356 -10.73 7.11 -37.78
N ALA A 357 -9.54 7.63 -37.47
CA ALA A 357 -8.27 6.95 -37.72
C ALA A 357 -7.81 6.07 -36.54
N VAL A 358 -8.46 6.18 -35.36
CA VAL A 358 -8.11 5.41 -34.19
C VAL A 358 -8.66 3.98 -34.30
N LYS A 359 -7.77 3.01 -34.15
CA LYS A 359 -8.14 1.60 -34.00
C LYS A 359 -8.11 1.26 -32.51
N PHE A 360 -9.27 0.94 -31.97
CA PHE A 360 -9.35 0.47 -30.59
C PHE A 360 -8.63 -0.87 -30.44
N ALA A 361 -7.92 -1.02 -29.32
CA ALA A 361 -7.31 -2.28 -28.96
C ALA A 361 -8.41 -3.32 -28.68
N PRO A 362 -8.21 -4.59 -29.08
CA PRO A 362 -9.13 -5.65 -28.71
C PRO A 362 -9.24 -5.72 -27.19
N GLU A 363 -10.31 -6.28 -26.71
CA GLU A 363 -10.45 -6.64 -25.31
C GLU A 363 -9.15 -7.33 -24.87
N ASN A 364 -8.63 -6.92 -23.70
CA ASN A 364 -7.52 -7.70 -23.15
C ASN A 364 -8.03 -9.13 -23.21
N PRO A 365 -7.27 -10.09 -23.79
CA PRO A 365 -7.69 -11.45 -23.64
C PRO A 365 -8.02 -11.57 -22.17
N VAL A 366 -9.28 -11.84 -21.82
CA VAL A 366 -9.56 -12.44 -20.54
C VAL A 366 -8.52 -13.52 -20.53
N LEU A 367 -7.51 -13.39 -19.68
CA LEU A 367 -6.79 -14.56 -19.26
C LEU A 367 -7.92 -15.37 -18.64
N GLU A 368 -8.70 -16.06 -19.51
CA GLU A 368 -9.35 -17.27 -19.07
C GLU A 368 -8.22 -17.90 -18.31
N PRO A 369 -8.40 -18.17 -17.00
CA PRO A 369 -7.43 -18.99 -16.32
C PRO A 369 -7.22 -20.07 -17.35
N LYS A 370 -6.10 -20.00 -18.13
CA LYS A 370 -5.73 -21.11 -19.00
C LYS A 370 -6.06 -22.27 -18.14
N PRO A 371 -6.87 -23.28 -18.62
CA PRO A 371 -6.92 -24.48 -17.86
C PRO A 371 -5.44 -24.69 -17.59
N GLN A 372 -5.02 -24.23 -16.42
CA GLN A 372 -3.67 -24.34 -15.97
C GLN A 372 -3.47 -25.81 -16.19
N ASP A 373 -2.53 -26.11 -17.00
CA ASP A 373 -1.84 -27.37 -16.88
C ASP A 373 -1.30 -27.30 -15.47
N ASP A 374 -2.22 -27.57 -14.52
CA ASP A 374 -2.25 -27.15 -13.12
C ASP A 374 -1.29 -27.96 -12.27
N SER A 375 -0.34 -28.68 -12.90
CA SER A 375 0.42 -29.62 -12.12
C SER A 375 1.83 -29.18 -11.76
N GLU A 376 2.54 -28.40 -12.59
CA GLU A 376 3.95 -28.12 -12.30
C GLU A 376 4.26 -26.67 -11.89
N ALA A 377 3.74 -25.64 -12.56
CA ALA A 377 4.02 -24.24 -12.20
C ALA A 377 3.34 -23.85 -10.89
N SER A 378 2.10 -24.31 -10.64
CA SER A 378 1.39 -24.07 -9.38
C SER A 378 2.02 -24.82 -8.20
N ASP A 379 2.60 -26.00 -8.45
CA ASP A 379 3.27 -26.79 -7.39
C ASP A 379 4.61 -26.15 -6.99
N LEU A 380 5.36 -25.60 -7.97
CA LEU A 380 6.58 -24.83 -7.70
C LEU A 380 6.28 -23.59 -6.83
N ASP A 381 5.30 -22.77 -7.24
CA ASP A 381 4.95 -21.55 -6.51
C ASP A 381 4.44 -21.88 -5.10
N ARG A 382 3.63 -22.94 -4.95
CA ARG A 382 3.15 -23.42 -3.65
C ARG A 382 4.29 -23.86 -2.73
N LEU A 383 5.27 -24.61 -3.25
CA LEU A 383 6.40 -25.08 -2.48
C LEU A 383 7.37 -23.93 -2.14
N LEU A 384 7.61 -22.99 -3.05
CA LEU A 384 8.40 -21.79 -2.76
C LEU A 384 7.74 -20.96 -1.66
N ALA A 385 6.43 -20.69 -1.76
CA ALA A 385 5.68 -19.98 -0.73
C ALA A 385 5.66 -20.72 0.62
N GLN A 386 5.68 -22.05 0.61
CA GLN A 386 5.83 -22.84 1.84
C GLN A 386 7.21 -22.63 2.47
N GLY A 387 8.30 -22.72 1.70
CA GLY A 387 9.66 -22.50 2.21
C GLY A 387 9.85 -21.07 2.75
N ASP A 388 9.28 -20.08 2.07
CA ASP A 388 9.29 -18.68 2.53
C ASP A 388 8.54 -18.49 3.86
N ARG A 389 7.41 -19.18 4.04
CA ARG A 389 6.69 -19.20 5.34
C ARG A 389 7.54 -19.80 6.46
N GLU A 390 8.23 -20.89 6.18
CA GLU A 390 9.09 -21.57 7.15
C GLU A 390 10.29 -20.69 7.55
N ILE A 391 10.86 -19.92 6.60
CA ILE A 391 11.84 -18.87 6.90
C ILE A 391 11.25 -17.81 7.83
N ALA A 392 10.06 -17.29 7.50
CA ALA A 392 9.39 -16.26 8.30
C ALA A 392 9.07 -16.72 9.72
N LEU A 393 8.75 -18.00 9.89
CA LEU A 393 8.55 -18.66 11.19
C LEU A 393 9.86 -19.00 11.92
N GLN A 394 11.00 -18.62 11.36
CA GLN A 394 12.34 -18.96 11.86
C GLN A 394 12.59 -20.46 12.03
N ASN A 395 11.89 -21.28 11.26
CA ASN A 395 12.06 -22.73 11.24
C ASN A 395 13.07 -23.13 10.13
N ALA A 396 14.35 -22.97 10.44
CA ALA A 396 15.44 -23.22 9.48
C ALA A 396 15.45 -24.67 8.95
N GLU A 397 15.08 -25.63 9.79
CA GLU A 397 15.06 -27.06 9.43
C GLU A 397 13.96 -27.37 8.40
N ALA A 398 12.74 -26.92 8.67
CA ALA A 398 11.61 -27.10 7.76
C ALA A 398 11.86 -26.35 6.43
N ALA A 399 12.32 -25.09 6.50
CA ALA A 399 12.64 -24.31 5.31
C ALA A 399 13.69 -24.99 4.44
N SER A 400 14.77 -25.51 5.04
CA SER A 400 15.79 -26.26 4.32
C SER A 400 15.20 -27.49 3.61
N ALA A 401 14.39 -28.28 4.32
CA ALA A 401 13.76 -29.48 3.75
C ALA A 401 12.83 -29.12 2.57
N THR A 402 12.05 -28.05 2.70
CA THR A 402 11.15 -27.59 1.65
C THR A 402 11.92 -27.13 0.41
N PHE A 403 12.94 -26.27 0.56
CA PHE A 403 13.73 -25.79 -0.59
C PHE A 403 14.58 -26.90 -1.20
N GLU A 404 15.09 -27.86 -0.44
CA GLU A 404 15.75 -29.05 -0.98
C GLU A 404 14.80 -29.90 -1.82
N SER A 405 13.54 -30.05 -1.36
CA SER A 405 12.49 -30.72 -2.14
C SER A 405 12.20 -29.99 -3.45
N VAL A 406 12.16 -28.64 -3.41
CA VAL A 406 12.02 -27.82 -4.62
C VAL A 406 13.19 -28.08 -5.56
N LEU A 407 14.43 -28.00 -5.08
CA LEU A 407 15.62 -28.17 -5.91
C LEU A 407 15.79 -29.60 -6.45
N ALA A 408 15.28 -30.60 -5.75
CA ALA A 408 15.24 -31.98 -6.25
C ALA A 408 14.27 -32.12 -7.44
N LYS A 409 13.15 -31.41 -7.42
CA LYS A 409 12.13 -31.44 -8.48
C LYS A 409 12.42 -30.42 -9.60
N TYR A 410 12.95 -29.24 -9.24
CA TYR A 410 13.26 -28.13 -10.12
C TYR A 410 14.74 -27.69 -9.94
N PRO A 411 15.72 -28.42 -10.51
CA PRO A 411 17.13 -28.10 -10.34
C PRO A 411 17.49 -26.73 -10.90
N GLY A 412 18.26 -25.96 -10.13
CA GLY A 412 18.74 -24.66 -10.55
C GLY A 412 17.72 -23.53 -10.38
N GLN A 413 16.62 -23.73 -9.63
CA GLN A 413 15.63 -22.67 -9.37
C GLN A 413 16.22 -21.59 -8.43
N PRO A 414 16.47 -20.34 -8.92
CA PRO A 414 17.22 -19.35 -8.15
C PRO A 414 16.54 -18.95 -6.83
N LYS A 415 15.22 -18.86 -6.80
CA LYS A 415 14.47 -18.54 -5.57
C LYS A 415 14.63 -19.61 -4.50
N ALA A 416 14.65 -20.89 -4.90
CA ALA A 416 14.85 -22.00 -3.97
C ALA A 416 16.31 -22.07 -3.47
N GLU A 417 17.29 -21.80 -4.33
CA GLU A 417 18.70 -21.72 -3.93
C GLU A 417 18.93 -20.58 -2.95
N TYR A 418 18.32 -19.42 -3.20
CA TYR A 418 18.38 -18.27 -2.30
C TYR A 418 17.68 -18.57 -0.96
N GLY A 419 16.48 -19.15 -0.99
CA GLY A 419 15.73 -19.54 0.21
C GLY A 419 16.52 -20.56 1.06
N LEU A 420 17.16 -21.55 0.42
CA LEU A 420 18.01 -22.52 1.09
C LEU A 420 19.28 -21.88 1.70
N ALA A 421 19.85 -20.86 1.02
CA ALA A 421 20.96 -20.09 1.56
C ALA A 421 20.55 -19.31 2.83
N ILE A 422 19.40 -18.67 2.81
CA ILE A 422 18.84 -17.98 3.99
C ILE A 422 18.56 -18.95 5.14
N ALA A 423 17.95 -20.12 4.85
CA ALA A 423 17.71 -21.16 5.86
C ALA A 423 19.04 -21.65 6.46
N SER A 424 20.11 -21.75 5.65
CA SER A 424 21.45 -22.12 6.12
C SER A 424 22.06 -21.06 7.04
N VAL A 425 21.88 -19.77 6.73
CA VAL A 425 22.27 -18.65 7.65
C VAL A 425 21.54 -18.77 8.98
N MET A 426 20.23 -19.01 8.94
CA MET A 426 19.41 -19.15 10.15
C MET A 426 19.81 -20.35 11.01
N ALA A 427 20.21 -21.46 10.37
CA ALA A 427 20.74 -22.65 11.03
C ALA A 427 22.18 -22.47 11.57
N GLY A 428 22.83 -21.32 11.31
CA GLY A 428 24.23 -21.09 11.67
C GLY A 428 25.25 -21.82 10.80
N ASN A 429 24.84 -22.35 9.66
CA ASN A 429 25.72 -23.05 8.70
C ASN A 429 26.26 -22.05 7.67
N ALA A 430 27.27 -21.28 8.07
CA ALA A 430 27.87 -20.23 7.25
C ALA A 430 28.51 -20.78 5.97
N GLU A 431 29.22 -21.91 6.06
CA GLU A 431 29.89 -22.53 4.90
C GLU A 431 28.89 -22.90 3.79
N ARG A 432 27.76 -23.52 4.15
CA ARG A 432 26.73 -23.89 3.19
C ARG A 432 26.06 -22.65 2.60
N ALA A 433 25.80 -21.64 3.42
CA ALA A 433 25.19 -20.38 2.99
C ALA A 433 26.10 -19.67 1.97
N GLU A 434 27.39 -19.58 2.26
CA GLU A 434 28.40 -19.00 1.39
C GLU A 434 28.41 -19.69 0.02
N GLN A 435 28.48 -21.03 0.00
CA GLN A 435 28.50 -21.81 -1.26
C GLN A 435 27.26 -21.52 -2.11
N LEU A 436 26.08 -21.43 -1.50
CA LEU A 436 24.82 -21.17 -2.20
C LEU A 436 24.74 -19.72 -2.72
N PHE A 437 25.12 -18.73 -1.91
CA PHE A 437 25.16 -17.35 -2.36
C PHE A 437 26.24 -17.13 -3.44
N ALA A 438 27.42 -17.71 -3.29
CA ALA A 438 28.49 -17.66 -4.30
C ALA A 438 28.02 -18.25 -5.64
N LYS A 439 27.26 -19.33 -5.61
CA LYS A 439 26.66 -19.91 -6.81
C LYS A 439 25.70 -18.92 -7.49
N LEU A 440 24.82 -18.25 -6.73
CA LEU A 440 23.87 -17.28 -7.25
C LEU A 440 24.53 -16.06 -7.89
N VAL A 441 25.62 -15.55 -7.32
CA VAL A 441 26.33 -14.39 -7.88
C VAL A 441 27.28 -14.76 -9.03
N SER A 442 27.63 -16.03 -9.20
CA SER A 442 28.48 -16.51 -10.29
C SER A 442 27.75 -16.66 -11.63
N VAL A 443 26.42 -16.60 -11.65
CA VAL A 443 25.63 -16.67 -12.89
C VAL A 443 25.82 -15.35 -13.65
N PRO A 444 26.34 -15.35 -14.90
CA PRO A 444 26.55 -14.12 -15.65
C PRO A 444 25.23 -13.36 -15.83
N ALA A 445 25.26 -12.05 -15.57
CA ALA A 445 24.13 -11.19 -15.92
C ALA A 445 23.81 -11.36 -17.43
N PRO A 446 22.55 -11.47 -17.85
CA PRO A 446 22.21 -11.66 -19.24
C PRO A 446 22.68 -10.46 -20.06
N GLN A 447 23.64 -10.67 -20.96
CA GLN A 447 23.94 -9.72 -22.01
C GLN A 447 22.70 -9.60 -22.90
N ALA A 448 22.22 -8.36 -23.07
CA ALA A 448 21.08 -8.04 -23.91
C ALA A 448 21.32 -8.58 -25.33
N SER A 449 20.81 -9.76 -25.65
CA SER A 449 20.49 -10.13 -27.04
C SER A 449 19.83 -11.51 -27.16
N VAL A 450 18.83 -11.54 -28.01
CA VAL A 450 18.15 -12.65 -28.66
C VAL A 450 16.92 -13.19 -27.94
N ALA A 451 15.80 -12.96 -28.60
CA ALA A 451 14.45 -13.41 -28.28
C ALA A 451 14.37 -14.89 -27.86
N GLY A 452 13.93 -15.14 -26.64
CA GLY A 452 13.54 -16.47 -26.20
C GLY A 452 13.60 -16.68 -24.70
N LYS A 453 12.49 -16.48 -24.02
CA LYS A 453 12.11 -16.72 -22.63
C LYS A 453 12.68 -15.78 -21.56
N PRO A 454 11.79 -15.06 -20.82
CA PRO A 454 12.17 -14.14 -19.74
C PRO A 454 12.56 -14.80 -18.41
N ASP A 455 12.59 -16.13 -18.31
CA ASP A 455 12.63 -16.83 -17.01
C ASP A 455 14.05 -17.18 -16.49
N ASP A 456 15.12 -16.89 -17.24
CA ASP A 456 16.50 -17.25 -16.85
C ASP A 456 17.37 -16.06 -16.40
N ALA A 457 16.82 -14.86 -16.26
CA ALA A 457 17.55 -13.71 -15.73
C ALA A 457 17.54 -13.73 -14.21
N ALA A 458 18.71 -13.70 -13.58
CA ALA A 458 18.81 -13.61 -12.12
C ALA A 458 18.04 -12.36 -11.62
N ASP A 459 17.04 -12.57 -10.76
CA ASP A 459 16.27 -11.48 -10.13
C ASP A 459 17.25 -10.50 -9.45
N PRO A 460 17.25 -9.20 -9.80
CA PRO A 460 18.15 -8.21 -9.21
C PRO A 460 18.10 -8.18 -7.68
N SER A 461 16.95 -8.53 -7.09
CA SER A 461 16.79 -8.65 -5.64
C SER A 461 17.60 -9.82 -5.10
N ILE A 462 17.46 -11.00 -5.70
CA ILE A 462 18.22 -12.20 -5.29
C ILE A 462 19.72 -11.95 -5.43
N LEU A 463 20.14 -11.39 -6.56
CA LEU A 463 21.55 -11.14 -6.84
C LEU A 463 22.17 -10.14 -5.84
N SER A 464 21.52 -8.99 -5.65
CA SER A 464 22.03 -7.95 -4.75
C SER A 464 22.06 -8.39 -3.29
N TRP A 465 21.02 -9.09 -2.81
CA TRP A 465 21.03 -9.62 -1.45
C TRP A 465 22.02 -10.76 -1.26
N SER A 466 22.26 -11.61 -2.28
CA SER A 466 23.29 -12.65 -2.21
C SER A 466 24.67 -12.04 -1.99
N HIS A 467 25.01 -10.98 -2.71
CA HIS A 467 26.24 -10.21 -2.49
C HIS A 467 26.30 -9.60 -1.06
N VAL A 468 25.18 -9.04 -0.56
CA VAL A 468 25.15 -8.49 0.80
C VAL A 468 25.39 -9.57 1.86
N TYR A 469 24.82 -10.77 1.68
CA TYR A 469 25.03 -11.86 2.63
C TYR A 469 26.44 -12.41 2.57
N LEU A 470 27.05 -12.55 1.39
CA LEU A 470 28.46 -12.92 1.24
C LEU A 470 29.37 -11.91 1.97
N GLY A 471 29.15 -10.62 1.74
CA GLY A 471 29.89 -9.58 2.45
C GLY A 471 29.78 -9.67 3.97
N ARG A 472 28.57 -10.00 4.49
CA ARG A 472 28.38 -10.22 5.94
C ARG A 472 29.09 -11.47 6.46
N ILE A 473 29.12 -12.56 5.69
CA ILE A 473 29.84 -13.79 6.06
C ILE A 473 31.33 -13.49 6.12
N HIS A 474 31.92 -12.87 5.09
CA HIS A 474 33.34 -12.49 5.07
C HIS A 474 33.72 -11.52 6.19
N ASP A 475 32.85 -10.56 6.54
CA ASP A 475 33.09 -9.69 7.69
C ASP A 475 33.14 -10.48 9.02
N LEU A 476 32.30 -11.49 9.20
CA LEU A 476 32.29 -12.35 10.39
C LEU A 476 33.51 -13.27 10.45
N GLU A 477 34.08 -13.64 9.32
CA GLU A 477 35.31 -14.40 9.18
C GLU A 477 36.59 -13.56 9.29
N GLY A 478 36.40 -12.22 9.31
CA GLY A 478 37.52 -11.27 9.40
C GLY A 478 38.17 -10.95 8.05
N GLU A 479 37.56 -11.34 6.97
CA GLU A 479 38.02 -11.15 5.59
C GLU A 479 37.48 -9.83 5.00
N ARG A 480 37.89 -8.70 5.58
CA ARG A 480 37.34 -7.39 5.27
C ARG A 480 37.41 -7.00 3.79
N ASP A 481 38.52 -7.28 3.14
CA ASP A 481 38.70 -6.92 1.72
C ASP A 481 37.73 -7.70 0.81
N ALA A 482 37.51 -8.98 1.09
CA ALA A 482 36.51 -9.81 0.41
C ALA A 482 35.10 -9.29 0.71
N ALA A 483 34.79 -8.94 1.96
CA ALA A 483 33.51 -8.37 2.34
C ALA A 483 33.19 -7.08 1.58
N VAL A 484 34.13 -6.14 1.48
CA VAL A 484 33.97 -4.89 0.73
C VAL A 484 33.74 -5.15 -0.75
N HIS A 485 34.47 -6.12 -1.32
CA HIS A 485 34.28 -6.52 -2.71
C HIS A 485 32.84 -6.96 -2.98
N GLU A 486 32.28 -7.80 -2.12
CA GLU A 486 30.92 -8.28 -2.24
C GLU A 486 29.88 -7.15 -2.06
N TYR A 487 30.05 -6.26 -1.09
CA TYR A 487 29.16 -5.11 -0.92
C TYR A 487 29.17 -4.16 -2.14
N LEU A 488 30.34 -3.95 -2.76
CA LEU A 488 30.44 -3.17 -3.99
C LEU A 488 29.76 -3.92 -5.16
N GLY A 489 29.84 -5.24 -5.20
CA GLY A 489 29.09 -6.09 -6.13
C GLY A 489 27.58 -5.85 -6.00
N ALA A 490 27.04 -5.85 -4.77
CA ALA A 490 25.63 -5.56 -4.53
C ALA A 490 25.21 -4.17 -5.04
N LEU A 491 26.05 -3.16 -4.85
CA LEU A 491 25.78 -1.78 -5.31
C LEU A 491 25.83 -1.65 -6.85
N ALA A 492 26.56 -2.51 -7.52
CA ALA A 492 26.70 -2.54 -8.99
C ALA A 492 25.51 -3.23 -9.69
N VAL A 493 24.66 -3.97 -8.96
CA VAL A 493 23.49 -4.64 -9.54
C VAL A 493 22.49 -3.60 -10.03
N GLU A 494 22.23 -3.56 -11.32
CA GLU A 494 21.20 -2.70 -11.91
C GLU A 494 19.81 -3.22 -11.50
N GLY A 495 18.95 -2.32 -10.99
CA GLY A 495 17.62 -2.70 -10.48
C GLY A 495 17.63 -3.25 -9.04
N ALA A 496 18.76 -3.24 -8.34
CA ALA A 496 18.82 -3.67 -6.93
C ALA A 496 17.82 -2.87 -6.06
N PRO A 497 17.06 -3.55 -5.17
CA PRO A 497 16.19 -2.89 -4.20
C PRO A 497 16.96 -1.88 -3.34
N GLU A 498 16.31 -0.77 -2.99
CA GLU A 498 16.93 0.27 -2.15
C GLU A 498 17.42 -0.29 -0.81
N ALA A 499 16.67 -1.21 -0.21
CA ALA A 499 17.05 -1.87 1.04
C ALA A 499 18.38 -2.65 0.92
N ALA A 500 18.60 -3.34 -0.21
CA ALA A 500 19.86 -4.04 -0.47
C ALA A 500 21.02 -3.05 -0.66
N ARG A 501 20.77 -1.95 -1.39
CA ARG A 501 21.77 -0.88 -1.60
C ARG A 501 22.18 -0.21 -0.29
N VAL A 502 21.21 0.11 0.57
CA VAL A 502 21.47 0.68 1.90
C VAL A 502 22.26 -0.30 2.77
N ALA A 503 21.90 -1.59 2.75
CA ALA A 503 22.60 -2.62 3.49
C ALA A 503 24.05 -2.80 2.98
N ALA A 504 24.25 -2.79 1.68
CA ALA A 504 25.57 -2.87 1.04
C ALA A 504 26.43 -1.64 1.35
N GLN A 505 25.87 -0.42 1.21
CA GLN A 505 26.60 0.81 1.54
C GLN A 505 27.05 0.82 3.00
N ARG A 506 26.16 0.44 3.91
CA ARG A 506 26.52 0.31 5.33
C ARG A 506 27.62 -0.72 5.54
N GLY A 507 27.58 -1.83 4.80
CA GLY A 507 28.63 -2.85 4.85
C GLY A 507 29.98 -2.34 4.31
N VAL A 508 29.96 -1.46 3.30
CA VAL A 508 31.20 -0.77 2.82
C VAL A 508 31.77 0.14 3.90
N ASP A 509 30.91 0.90 4.57
CA ASP A 509 31.34 1.91 5.57
C ASP A 509 31.83 1.28 6.87
N GLU A 510 31.15 0.22 7.34
CA GLU A 510 31.47 -0.47 8.59
C GLU A 510 31.37 -2.00 8.48
N PRO A 511 32.31 -2.75 9.09
CA PRO A 511 32.22 -4.22 9.12
C PRO A 511 30.92 -4.68 9.81
N TYR A 512 30.27 -5.69 9.22
CA TYR A 512 29.10 -6.30 9.81
C TYR A 512 29.47 -7.04 11.11
N LYS A 513 28.69 -6.82 12.16
CA LYS A 513 28.81 -7.50 13.46
C LYS A 513 27.52 -8.23 13.78
N ALA A 514 27.59 -9.54 14.03
CA ALA A 514 26.42 -10.27 14.51
C ALA A 514 25.91 -9.64 15.81
N ARG A 515 24.61 -9.38 15.91
CA ARG A 515 24.00 -9.00 17.19
C ARG A 515 24.15 -10.20 18.13
N ALA A 516 24.84 -10.03 19.26
CA ALA A 516 24.81 -11.03 20.32
C ALA A 516 23.32 -11.28 20.68
N HIS A 517 22.87 -12.51 20.54
CA HIS A 517 21.58 -12.92 21.08
C HIS A 517 21.67 -12.71 22.59
N SER A 518 20.92 -11.75 23.12
CA SER A 518 20.71 -11.64 24.56
C SER A 518 19.95 -12.91 24.97
N ASN A 519 20.66 -13.88 25.54
CA ASN A 519 20.06 -15.00 26.22
C ASN A 519 19.09 -14.48 27.28
N ALA A 520 17.78 -14.57 27.00
CA ALA A 520 16.75 -14.46 28.01
C ALA A 520 16.85 -15.69 28.91
N GLY A 521 17.64 -15.60 29.97
CA GLY A 521 17.82 -16.72 30.86
C GLY A 521 18.73 -16.41 32.04
N GLU A 522 18.49 -15.29 32.78
CA GLU A 522 18.93 -15.15 34.17
C GLU A 522 17.99 -14.23 34.95
N TYR A 523 16.76 -14.69 35.18
CA TYR A 523 16.05 -14.27 36.39
C TYR A 523 16.58 -15.09 37.55
N LYS A 524 17.68 -14.64 38.17
CA LYS A 524 18.08 -15.09 39.47
C LYS A 524 17.13 -14.51 40.50
N ASN A 525 16.37 -15.41 41.13
CA ASN A 525 15.73 -15.32 42.41
C ASN A 525 16.49 -14.44 43.42
N GLN A 526 16.03 -13.21 43.64
CA GLN A 526 16.33 -12.43 44.84
C GLN A 526 15.10 -12.36 45.73
N ASN A 527 14.69 -13.50 46.29
CA ASN A 527 13.84 -13.54 47.48
C ASN A 527 14.26 -14.75 48.34
N GLY A 528 15.07 -14.51 49.32
CA GLY A 528 15.46 -15.51 50.30
C GLY A 528 16.64 -15.08 51.15
N ASN A 529 16.41 -14.13 52.08
CA ASN A 529 16.98 -14.21 53.43
C ASN A 529 16.66 -12.93 54.24
N GLN A 530 15.54 -12.95 54.89
CA GLN A 530 15.35 -12.28 56.15
C GLN A 530 14.61 -13.24 57.09
N GLN A 531 15.35 -14.04 57.80
CA GLN A 531 14.90 -14.57 59.08
C GLN A 531 16.10 -14.83 59.98
N GLN A 532 16.03 -14.15 61.14
CA GLN A 532 16.47 -14.55 62.48
C GLN A 532 17.92 -14.32 62.88
N HIS A 533 18.23 -13.39 63.84
CA HIS A 533 18.31 -13.70 65.26
C HIS A 533 18.96 -12.53 66.05
N PRO A 534 18.84 -12.52 67.37
CA PRO A 534 17.73 -12.67 68.30
C PRO A 534 17.34 -11.33 68.95
#